data_8c0b7dcaf309d8bd7b8b209b9c6a5c55
#
_entry.id   8c0b7dcaf309d8bd7b8b209b9c6a5c55
#
_cell.length_a   1.000
_cell.length_b   1.000
_cell.length_c   1.000
_cell.angle_alpha   90.00
_cell.angle_beta   90.00
_cell.angle_gamma   90.00
#
_symmetry.space_group_name_H-M   'P 1'
#
loop_
_entity.id
_entity.type
_entity.pdbx_description
1 polymer ?
#
loop_
_entity_poly.entity_id
_entity_poly.type
_entity_poly.pdbx_seq_one_letter_code
_entity_poly.pdbx_strand_id
1 'polypeptide(L)'
;VTISENPSLLTDEPYQRQMTSYRRTRSAILEGAKSLIASRGLHRASMVEIADTAEVSRATLYNHFRDKTSVMRAVLESEVERLLQIIDIDLSQGKALAQISVEISADPAFATMRKTDSGVLALLLTQVEDPLWEQIRAGLLQFLGDEIQAEVAQRWLVAQVLQPLTETQSVEQARRITSL
;
A
#
# COMPACT_ATOMS: atom_id res chain seq x y z
N VAL A 1 -36.83 -39.55 17.93
CA VAL A 1 -35.91 -38.86 16.97
C VAL A 1 -35.34 -37.67 17.68
N THR A 2 -34.12 -37.85 18.21
CA THR A 2 -33.41 -36.80 18.97
C THR A 2 -32.66 -35.92 18.00
N ILE A 3 -33.03 -34.64 17.88
CA ILE A 3 -32.33 -33.67 17.09
C ILE A 3 -31.08 -33.26 17.90
N SER A 4 -29.92 -33.67 17.44
CA SER A 4 -28.63 -33.24 17.97
C SER A 4 -28.39 -31.78 17.52
N GLU A 5 -28.59 -30.83 18.42
CA GLU A 5 -28.17 -29.45 18.23
C GLU A 5 -26.64 -29.41 18.24
N ASN A 6 -26.06 -28.91 17.13
CA ASN A 6 -24.63 -28.76 16.96
C ASN A 6 -24.17 -27.46 17.65
N PRO A 7 -23.36 -27.52 18.74
CA PRO A 7 -22.99 -26.33 19.53
C PRO A 7 -21.94 -25.43 18.85
N SER A 8 -21.45 -25.78 17.64
CA SER A 8 -20.28 -25.12 17.02
C SER A 8 -20.57 -23.79 16.34
N LEU A 9 -21.84 -23.34 16.24
CA LEU A 9 -22.20 -22.14 15.47
C LEU A 9 -22.33 -20.86 16.32
N LEU A 10 -22.24 -20.93 17.64
CA LEU A 10 -22.48 -19.79 18.52
C LEU A 10 -21.20 -19.10 19.04
N THR A 11 -20.00 -19.63 18.77
CA THR A 11 -18.74 -19.08 19.30
C THR A 11 -18.01 -18.14 18.34
N ASP A 12 -18.43 -18.02 17.08
CA ASP A 12 -17.72 -17.30 16.03
C ASP A 12 -18.07 -15.79 15.94
N GLU A 13 -19.28 -15.40 16.32
CA GLU A 13 -19.76 -14.00 16.20
C GLU A 13 -18.96 -12.97 17.01
N PRO A 14 -18.64 -13.19 18.30
CA PRO A 14 -17.87 -12.21 19.07
C PRO A 14 -16.45 -12.04 18.53
N TYR A 15 -15.81 -13.12 18.13
CA TYR A 15 -14.47 -13.11 17.55
C TYR A 15 -14.44 -12.37 16.20
N GLN A 16 -15.41 -12.64 15.31
CA GLN A 16 -15.52 -11.95 14.03
C GLN A 16 -15.78 -10.46 14.18
N ARG A 17 -16.63 -10.06 15.16
CA ARG A 17 -16.86 -8.64 15.48
C ARG A 17 -15.59 -7.96 15.98
N GLN A 18 -14.83 -8.62 16.84
CA GLN A 18 -13.57 -8.10 17.36
C GLN A 18 -12.53 -7.94 16.23
N MET A 19 -12.39 -8.93 15.36
CA MET A 19 -11.50 -8.86 14.21
C MET A 19 -11.89 -7.77 13.23
N THR A 20 -13.19 -7.58 12.99
CA THR A 20 -13.69 -6.50 12.13
C THR A 20 -13.40 -5.13 12.73
N SER A 21 -13.61 -4.95 14.03
CA SER A 21 -13.28 -3.72 14.74
C SER A 21 -11.78 -3.44 14.70
N TYR A 22 -10.95 -4.46 14.95
CA TYR A 22 -9.49 -4.36 14.87
C TYR A 22 -9.02 -3.90 13.48
N ARG A 23 -9.55 -4.50 12.40
CA ARG A 23 -9.22 -4.13 11.02
C ARG A 23 -9.63 -2.70 10.70
N ARG A 24 -10.83 -2.26 11.11
CA ARG A 24 -11.31 -0.89 10.89
C ARG A 24 -10.41 0.13 11.59
N THR A 25 -10.05 -0.12 12.85
CA THR A 25 -9.16 0.75 13.62
C THR A 25 -7.78 0.82 12.97
N ARG A 26 -7.24 -0.34 12.54
CA ARG A 26 -5.94 -0.38 11.83
C ARG A 26 -5.99 0.44 10.53
N SER A 27 -7.06 0.30 9.73
CA SER A 27 -7.23 1.07 8.49
C SER A 27 -7.28 2.57 8.77
N ALA A 28 -8.07 3.01 9.75
CA ALA A 28 -8.14 4.42 10.14
C ALA A 28 -6.77 5.00 10.55
N ILE A 29 -5.96 4.21 11.27
CA ILE A 29 -4.60 4.62 11.64
C ILE A 29 -3.71 4.79 10.40
N LEU A 30 -3.77 3.86 9.44
CA LEU A 30 -2.97 3.93 8.21
C LEU A 30 -3.38 5.11 7.33
N GLU A 31 -4.68 5.35 7.19
CA GLU A 31 -5.23 6.51 6.46
C GLU A 31 -4.83 7.83 7.11
N GLY A 32 -4.94 7.93 8.44
CA GLY A 32 -4.50 9.10 9.20
C GLY A 32 -3.00 9.36 9.04
N ALA A 33 -2.19 8.32 9.11
CA ALA A 33 -0.75 8.42 8.90
C ALA A 33 -0.41 8.87 7.46
N LYS A 34 -1.06 8.29 6.45
CA LYS A 34 -0.88 8.67 5.04
C LYS A 34 -1.27 10.14 4.79
N SER A 35 -2.42 10.57 5.33
CA SER A 35 -2.88 11.95 5.25
C SER A 35 -1.89 12.93 5.88
N LEU A 36 -1.33 12.58 7.03
CA LEU A 36 -0.35 13.39 7.73
C LEU A 36 0.96 13.51 6.94
N ILE A 37 1.44 12.41 6.35
CA ILE A 37 2.62 12.41 5.45
C ILE A 37 2.35 13.30 4.24
N ALA A 38 1.20 13.17 3.61
CA ALA A 38 0.82 13.97 2.45
C ALA A 38 0.81 15.48 2.75
N SER A 39 0.40 15.87 3.96
CA SER A 39 0.29 17.27 4.36
C SER A 39 1.62 17.88 4.85
N ARG A 40 2.46 17.12 5.56
CA ARG A 40 3.61 17.65 6.32
C ARG A 40 4.93 16.92 6.10
N GLY A 41 4.91 15.78 5.42
CA GLY A 41 6.06 14.89 5.25
C GLY A 41 6.24 13.91 6.41
N LEU A 42 7.03 12.87 6.14
CA LEU A 42 7.28 11.78 7.08
C LEU A 42 8.03 12.24 8.31
N HIS A 43 9.04 13.10 8.15
CA HIS A 43 9.89 13.53 9.27
C HIS A 43 9.08 14.20 10.37
N ARG A 44 8.11 15.02 10.00
CA ARG A 44 7.27 15.80 10.92
C ARG A 44 6.09 15.02 11.51
N ALA A 45 5.74 13.86 10.97
CA ALA A 45 4.67 13.01 11.51
C ALA A 45 5.13 12.37 12.82
N SER A 46 4.38 12.56 13.90
CA SER A 46 4.58 11.93 15.20
C SER A 46 3.47 10.92 15.51
N MET A 47 3.74 9.95 16.41
CA MET A 47 2.73 8.99 16.87
C MET A 47 1.51 9.69 17.48
N VAL A 48 1.71 10.81 18.16
CA VAL A 48 0.62 11.59 18.75
C VAL A 48 -0.29 12.17 17.66
N GLU A 49 0.30 12.84 16.67
CA GLU A 49 -0.46 13.42 15.56
C GLU A 49 -1.15 12.35 14.70
N ILE A 50 -0.53 11.18 14.54
CA ILE A 50 -1.16 10.03 13.86
C ILE A 50 -2.41 9.59 14.63
N ALA A 51 -2.33 9.44 15.96
CA ALA A 51 -3.48 9.08 16.79
C ALA A 51 -4.60 10.11 16.69
N ASP A 52 -4.24 11.40 16.77
CA ASP A 52 -5.20 12.52 16.69
C ASP A 52 -5.86 12.56 15.29
N THR A 53 -5.08 12.39 14.21
CA THR A 53 -5.61 12.40 12.84
C THR A 53 -6.48 11.18 12.52
N ALA A 54 -6.16 10.03 13.10
CA ALA A 54 -6.93 8.79 12.97
C ALA A 54 -8.15 8.73 13.93
N GLU A 55 -8.34 9.75 14.77
CA GLU A 55 -9.39 9.83 15.79
C GLU A 55 -9.39 8.62 16.75
N VAL A 56 -8.20 8.12 17.09
CA VAL A 56 -8.02 7.03 18.06
C VAL A 56 -7.25 7.49 19.30
N SER A 57 -7.43 6.77 20.41
CA SER A 57 -6.59 7.03 21.58
C SER A 57 -5.14 6.63 21.33
N ARG A 58 -4.20 7.29 22.00
CA ARG A 58 -2.77 6.91 21.96
C ARG A 58 -2.57 5.45 22.38
N ALA A 59 -3.28 5.00 23.42
CA ALA A 59 -3.23 3.60 23.85
C ALA A 59 -3.69 2.65 22.74
N THR A 60 -4.76 2.99 22.01
CA THR A 60 -5.23 2.23 20.86
C THR A 60 -4.17 2.18 19.77
N LEU A 61 -3.54 3.31 19.42
CA LEU A 61 -2.47 3.32 18.44
C LEU A 61 -1.30 2.42 18.84
N TYR A 62 -0.82 2.52 20.10
CA TYR A 62 0.29 1.68 20.59
C TYR A 62 -0.06 0.20 20.71
N ASN A 63 -1.33 -0.15 20.85
CA ASN A 63 -1.78 -1.55 20.78
C ASN A 63 -1.70 -2.13 19.36
N HIS A 64 -1.77 -1.28 18.31
CA HIS A 64 -1.65 -1.69 16.91
C HIS A 64 -0.21 -1.61 16.39
N PHE A 65 0.53 -0.58 16.80
CA PHE A 65 1.86 -0.26 16.26
C PHE A 65 2.80 0.21 17.36
N ARG A 66 3.93 -0.49 17.49
CA ARG A 66 4.92 -0.21 18.54
C ARG A 66 5.56 1.17 18.41
N ASP A 67 5.81 1.61 17.18
CA ASP A 67 6.55 2.83 16.86
C ASP A 67 6.16 3.36 15.47
N LYS A 68 6.67 4.55 15.14
CA LYS A 68 6.42 5.21 13.86
C LYS A 68 6.92 4.38 12.67
N THR A 69 8.02 3.67 12.81
CA THR A 69 8.58 2.83 11.74
C THR A 69 7.62 1.71 11.37
N SER A 70 7.01 1.06 12.37
CA SER A 70 6.01 0.01 12.15
C SER A 70 4.72 0.54 11.50
N VAL A 71 4.29 1.78 11.84
CA VAL A 71 3.18 2.42 11.13
C VAL A 71 3.54 2.68 9.67
N MET A 72 4.73 3.26 9.42
CA MET A 72 5.18 3.59 8.06
C MET A 72 5.30 2.36 7.17
N ARG A 73 5.86 1.29 7.71
CA ARG A 73 5.93 0.01 7.01
C ARG A 73 4.53 -0.49 6.63
N ALA A 74 3.60 -0.47 7.57
CA ALA A 74 2.23 -0.91 7.33
C ALA A 74 1.47 -0.01 6.35
N VAL A 75 1.75 1.30 6.31
CA VAL A 75 1.22 2.21 5.28
C VAL A 75 1.73 1.78 3.90
N LEU A 76 3.04 1.51 3.76
CA LEU A 76 3.62 1.10 2.49
C LEU A 76 3.06 -0.26 2.03
N GLU A 77 2.97 -1.24 2.92
CA GLU A 77 2.35 -2.54 2.65
C GLU A 77 0.91 -2.38 2.17
N SER A 78 0.11 -1.57 2.86
CA SER A 78 -1.29 -1.30 2.49
C SER A 78 -1.42 -0.61 1.12
N GLU A 79 -0.50 0.30 0.77
CA GLU A 79 -0.49 0.93 -0.55
C GLU A 79 -0.11 -0.05 -1.66
N VAL A 80 0.85 -0.93 -1.42
CA VAL A 80 1.19 -2.00 -2.37
C VAL A 80 0.01 -2.95 -2.58
N GLU A 81 -0.64 -3.39 -1.50
CA GLU A 81 -1.85 -4.22 -1.58
C GLU A 81 -2.95 -3.53 -2.40
N ARG A 82 -3.20 -2.25 -2.15
CA ARG A 82 -4.20 -1.45 -2.87
C ARG A 82 -3.87 -1.33 -4.36
N LEU A 83 -2.61 -1.07 -4.70
CA LEU A 83 -2.17 -0.96 -6.09
C LEU A 83 -2.24 -2.32 -6.82
N LEU A 84 -1.92 -3.42 -6.13
CA LEU A 84 -2.04 -4.76 -6.69
C LEU A 84 -3.51 -5.15 -6.95
N GLN A 85 -4.48 -4.62 -6.21
CA GLN A 85 -5.91 -4.83 -6.49
C GLN A 85 -6.35 -4.24 -7.83
N ILE A 86 -5.64 -3.26 -8.39
CA ILE A 86 -5.92 -2.72 -9.73
C ILE A 86 -5.69 -3.80 -10.81
N ILE A 87 -4.77 -4.71 -10.56
CA ILE A 87 -4.45 -5.83 -11.45
C ILE A 87 -5.61 -6.85 -11.53
N ASP A 88 -6.37 -7.00 -10.44
CA ASP A 88 -7.49 -7.95 -10.36
C ASP A 88 -8.78 -7.45 -11.03
N ILE A 89 -8.78 -6.18 -11.49
CA ILE A 89 -9.90 -5.62 -12.27
C ILE A 89 -9.77 -6.13 -13.71
N ASP A 90 -10.91 -6.37 -14.38
CA ASP A 90 -10.96 -6.83 -15.77
C ASP A 90 -10.47 -5.75 -16.77
N LEU A 91 -9.19 -5.40 -16.64
CA LEU A 91 -8.47 -4.47 -17.48
C LEU A 91 -7.40 -5.20 -18.29
N SER A 92 -7.11 -4.70 -19.51
CA SER A 92 -5.92 -5.16 -20.21
C SER A 92 -4.65 -4.77 -19.44
N GLN A 93 -3.60 -5.60 -19.55
CA GLN A 93 -2.32 -5.40 -18.86
C GLN A 93 -1.78 -3.96 -18.98
N GLY A 94 -1.80 -3.40 -20.20
CA GLY A 94 -1.34 -2.03 -20.43
C GLY A 94 -2.18 -0.97 -19.71
N LYS A 95 -3.50 -1.16 -19.63
CA LYS A 95 -4.38 -0.23 -18.90
C LYS A 95 -4.18 -0.31 -17.38
N ALA A 96 -4.07 -1.52 -16.84
CA ALA A 96 -3.82 -1.70 -15.41
C ALA A 96 -2.47 -1.10 -15.00
N LEU A 97 -1.39 -1.38 -15.73
CA LEU A 97 -0.08 -0.77 -15.47
C LEU A 97 -0.12 0.76 -15.61
N ALA A 98 -0.82 1.30 -16.60
CA ALA A 98 -0.96 2.74 -16.77
C ALA A 98 -1.69 3.37 -15.58
N GLN A 99 -2.75 2.74 -15.10
CA GLN A 99 -3.50 3.22 -13.93
C GLN A 99 -2.63 3.20 -12.65
N ILE A 100 -1.93 2.10 -12.38
CA ILE A 100 -0.98 2.03 -11.25
C ILE A 100 0.05 3.15 -11.34
N SER A 101 0.62 3.37 -12.53
CA SER A 101 1.58 4.42 -12.81
C SER A 101 1.04 5.81 -12.50
N VAL A 102 -0.18 6.11 -12.94
CA VAL A 102 -0.84 7.40 -12.67
C VAL A 102 -1.06 7.58 -11.17
N GLU A 103 -1.53 6.56 -10.46
CA GLU A 103 -1.76 6.64 -9.03
C GLU A 103 -0.48 6.87 -8.23
N ILE A 104 0.61 6.16 -8.55
CA ILE A 104 1.93 6.40 -7.92
C ILE A 104 2.43 7.82 -8.21
N SER A 105 2.32 8.25 -9.46
CA SER A 105 2.83 9.56 -9.89
C SER A 105 2.07 10.73 -9.27
N ALA A 106 0.75 10.58 -9.07
CA ALA A 106 -0.14 11.58 -8.51
C ALA A 106 -0.24 11.52 -6.97
N ASP A 107 0.36 10.51 -6.30
CA ASP A 107 0.20 10.33 -4.87
C ASP A 107 0.77 11.52 -4.07
N PRO A 108 -0.07 12.19 -3.25
CA PRO A 108 0.33 13.40 -2.53
C PRO A 108 1.36 13.13 -1.41
N ALA A 109 1.39 11.91 -0.84
CA ALA A 109 2.39 11.55 0.15
C ALA A 109 3.78 11.45 -0.49
N PHE A 110 3.90 10.77 -1.65
CA PHE A 110 5.14 10.77 -2.41
C PHE A 110 5.53 12.16 -2.90
N ALA A 111 4.57 12.98 -3.35
CA ALA A 111 4.84 14.35 -3.77
C ALA A 111 5.43 15.21 -2.64
N THR A 112 4.94 15.05 -1.43
CA THR A 112 5.46 15.73 -0.24
C THR A 112 6.81 15.15 0.18
N MET A 113 6.95 13.82 0.24
CA MET A 113 8.22 13.16 0.62
C MET A 113 9.37 13.50 -0.34
N ARG A 114 9.11 13.65 -1.64
CA ARG A 114 10.14 14.12 -2.59
C ARG A 114 10.74 15.47 -2.20
N LYS A 115 9.96 16.34 -1.57
CA LYS A 115 10.37 17.70 -1.17
C LYS A 115 11.00 17.73 0.23
N THR A 116 10.47 16.96 1.16
CA THR A 116 10.80 17.06 2.60
C THR A 116 11.65 15.92 3.13
N ASP A 117 11.57 14.73 2.50
CA ASP A 117 12.13 13.48 3.03
C ASP A 117 12.83 12.66 1.92
N SER A 118 13.44 13.32 0.94
CA SER A 118 14.02 12.65 -0.25
C SER A 118 15.06 11.57 0.10
N GLY A 119 15.86 11.77 1.14
CA GLY A 119 16.83 10.79 1.62
C GLY A 119 16.17 9.53 2.18
N VAL A 120 15.06 9.67 2.92
CA VAL A 120 14.30 8.53 3.44
C VAL A 120 13.64 7.77 2.29
N LEU A 121 13.08 8.49 1.33
CA LEU A 121 12.46 7.92 0.14
C LEU A 121 13.47 7.09 -0.67
N ALA A 122 14.67 7.64 -0.91
CA ALA A 122 15.75 6.92 -1.59
C ALA A 122 16.17 5.67 -0.82
N LEU A 123 16.29 5.75 0.51
CA LEU A 123 16.63 4.59 1.34
C LEU A 123 15.59 3.48 1.24
N LEU A 124 14.30 3.80 1.30
CA LEU A 124 13.21 2.82 1.13
C LEU A 124 13.27 2.11 -0.21
N LEU A 125 13.60 2.83 -1.28
CA LEU A 125 13.65 2.27 -2.64
C LEU A 125 14.92 1.43 -2.92
N THR A 126 15.94 1.54 -2.08
CA THR A 126 17.21 0.78 -2.22
C THR A 126 17.27 -0.47 -1.35
N GLN A 127 16.31 -0.71 -0.48
CA GLN A 127 16.22 -1.92 0.36
C GLN A 127 15.67 -3.11 -0.43
N VAL A 128 16.37 -3.55 -1.47
CA VAL A 128 15.91 -4.60 -2.39
C VAL A 128 15.68 -5.97 -1.76
N GLU A 129 16.22 -6.22 -0.57
CA GLU A 129 16.02 -7.47 0.19
C GLU A 129 14.72 -7.45 1.03
N ASP A 130 13.98 -6.34 1.06
CA ASP A 130 12.71 -6.27 1.78
C ASP A 130 11.67 -7.18 1.12
N PRO A 131 10.96 -8.04 1.89
CA PRO A 131 9.92 -8.94 1.37
C PRO A 131 8.84 -8.25 0.53
N LEU A 132 8.64 -6.95 0.71
CA LEU A 132 7.69 -6.16 -0.05
C LEU A 132 8.02 -6.14 -1.56
N TRP A 133 9.31 -6.08 -1.91
CA TRP A 133 9.75 -6.11 -3.31
C TRP A 133 9.46 -7.46 -3.96
N GLU A 134 9.62 -8.54 -3.21
CA GLU A 134 9.27 -9.87 -3.69
C GLU A 134 7.75 -10.01 -3.90
N GLN A 135 6.93 -9.45 -3.00
CA GLN A 135 5.47 -9.42 -3.16
C GLN A 135 5.05 -8.66 -4.42
N ILE A 136 5.64 -7.49 -4.67
CA ILE A 136 5.37 -6.69 -5.88
C ILE A 136 5.76 -7.48 -7.12
N ARG A 137 6.98 -8.08 -7.13
CA ARG A 137 7.47 -8.87 -8.26
C ARG A 137 6.57 -10.07 -8.55
N ALA A 138 6.17 -10.81 -7.52
CA ALA A 138 5.29 -11.97 -7.65
C ALA A 138 3.92 -11.58 -8.23
N GLY A 139 3.33 -10.49 -7.74
CA GLY A 139 2.05 -9.98 -8.26
C GLY A 139 2.16 -9.56 -9.74
N LEU A 140 3.22 -8.84 -10.10
CA LEU A 140 3.45 -8.44 -11.49
C LEU A 140 3.73 -9.65 -12.40
N LEU A 141 4.50 -10.64 -11.93
CA LEU A 141 4.76 -11.87 -12.67
C LEU A 141 3.48 -12.66 -12.92
N GLN A 142 2.65 -12.83 -11.90
CA GLN A 142 1.36 -13.50 -12.04
C GLN A 142 0.46 -12.79 -13.06
N PHE A 143 0.49 -11.47 -13.10
CA PHE A 143 -0.34 -10.67 -14.00
C PHE A 143 0.19 -10.62 -15.44
N LEU A 144 1.49 -10.39 -15.62
CA LEU A 144 2.09 -10.23 -16.94
C LEU A 144 2.43 -11.56 -17.60
N GLY A 145 2.72 -12.61 -16.81
CA GLY A 145 3.06 -13.94 -17.29
C GLY A 145 4.48 -14.09 -17.83
N ASP A 146 5.26 -13.02 -17.80
CA ASP A 146 6.66 -13.00 -18.28
C ASP A 146 7.57 -12.34 -17.23
N GLU A 147 8.69 -13.00 -16.91
CA GLU A 147 9.60 -12.57 -15.85
C GLU A 147 10.34 -11.27 -16.20
N ILE A 148 10.74 -11.10 -17.47
CA ILE A 148 11.44 -9.89 -17.92
C ILE A 148 10.49 -8.70 -17.91
N GLN A 149 9.26 -8.88 -18.39
CA GLN A 149 8.24 -7.83 -18.34
C GLN A 149 7.93 -7.43 -16.90
N ALA A 150 7.80 -8.40 -15.98
CA ALA A 150 7.53 -8.13 -14.57
C ALA A 150 8.70 -7.32 -13.93
N GLU A 151 9.93 -7.68 -14.21
CA GLU A 151 11.11 -6.97 -13.71
C GLU A 151 11.22 -5.55 -14.27
N VAL A 152 10.98 -5.37 -15.55
CA VAL A 152 10.95 -4.04 -16.21
C VAL A 152 9.82 -3.19 -15.63
N ALA A 153 8.61 -3.75 -15.51
CA ALA A 153 7.45 -3.07 -14.95
C ALA A 153 7.70 -2.63 -13.50
N GLN A 154 8.27 -3.51 -12.66
CA GLN A 154 8.61 -3.17 -11.28
C GLN A 154 9.56 -1.97 -11.21
N ARG A 155 10.68 -2.00 -11.93
CA ARG A 155 11.64 -0.91 -11.95
C ARG A 155 11.04 0.39 -12.48
N TRP A 156 10.22 0.29 -13.50
CA TRP A 156 9.52 1.42 -14.09
C TRP A 156 8.53 2.06 -13.11
N LEU A 157 7.72 1.26 -12.39
CA LEU A 157 6.79 1.75 -11.37
C LEU A 157 7.53 2.40 -10.18
N VAL A 158 8.60 1.76 -9.72
CA VAL A 158 9.43 2.28 -8.61
C VAL A 158 10.07 3.61 -8.95
N ALA A 159 10.57 3.77 -10.19
CA ALA A 159 11.20 5.01 -10.62
C ALA A 159 10.25 6.22 -10.51
N GLN A 160 8.94 6.03 -10.65
CA GLN A 160 7.95 7.11 -10.61
C GLN A 160 7.75 7.67 -9.19
N VAL A 161 8.09 6.91 -8.16
CA VAL A 161 8.10 7.42 -6.79
C VAL A 161 9.05 8.62 -6.67
N LEU A 162 10.17 8.62 -7.41
CA LEU A 162 11.14 9.73 -7.46
C LEU A 162 10.90 10.69 -8.65
N GLN A 163 10.52 10.14 -9.78
CA GLN A 163 10.35 10.86 -11.06
C GLN A 163 8.95 10.58 -11.63
N PRO A 164 7.91 11.29 -11.14
CA PRO A 164 6.54 11.07 -11.56
C PRO A 164 6.34 11.34 -13.05
N LEU A 165 5.49 10.55 -13.67
CA LEU A 165 5.08 10.69 -15.06
C LEU A 165 3.75 11.45 -15.18
N THR A 166 3.52 12.08 -16.34
CA THR A 166 2.18 12.52 -16.72
C THR A 166 1.31 11.32 -17.10
N GLU A 167 0.00 11.48 -17.07
CA GLU A 167 -0.95 10.45 -17.50
C GLU A 167 -0.64 9.94 -18.91
N THR A 168 -0.39 10.84 -19.85
CA THR A 168 -0.03 10.50 -21.24
C THR A 168 1.24 9.65 -21.31
N GLN A 169 2.28 10.02 -20.55
CA GLN A 169 3.52 9.24 -20.47
C GLN A 169 3.27 7.87 -19.85
N SER A 170 2.47 7.80 -18.79
CA SER A 170 2.10 6.53 -18.14
C SER A 170 1.42 5.57 -19.11
N VAL A 171 0.43 6.05 -19.87
CA VAL A 171 -0.29 5.24 -20.86
C VAL A 171 0.65 4.76 -21.98
N GLU A 172 1.47 5.67 -22.55
CA GLU A 172 2.37 5.31 -23.65
C GLU A 172 3.43 4.30 -23.21
N GLN A 173 4.05 4.51 -22.04
CA GLN A 173 5.11 3.64 -21.55
C GLN A 173 4.57 2.28 -21.10
N ALA A 174 3.42 2.24 -20.40
CA ALA A 174 2.77 0.99 -20.01
C ALA A 174 2.44 0.12 -21.23
N ARG A 175 1.91 0.73 -22.30
CA ARG A 175 1.64 0.04 -23.56
C ARG A 175 2.90 -0.61 -24.16
N ARG A 176 4.03 0.10 -24.11
CA ARG A 176 5.32 -0.43 -24.62
C ARG A 176 5.82 -1.60 -23.79
N ILE A 177 5.73 -1.52 -22.47
CA ILE A 177 6.14 -2.59 -21.56
C ILE A 177 5.33 -3.86 -21.80
N THR A 178 4.03 -3.75 -22.02
CA THR A 178 3.14 -4.92 -22.23
C THR A 178 3.13 -5.44 -23.68
N SER A 179 3.89 -4.84 -24.58
CA SER A 179 4.07 -5.30 -25.97
C SER A 179 5.43 -5.92 -26.24
N LEU A 180 6.24 -6.10 -25.17
CA LEU A 180 7.50 -6.84 -25.23
C LEU A 180 7.24 -8.34 -25.35
#